data_9592d2de5e24d55d55a88218eabc088d
#
_entry.id   9592d2de5e24d55d55a88218eabc088d
#
_cell.length_a   1.000
_cell.length_b   1.000
_cell.length_c   1.000
_cell.angle_alpha   90.00
_cell.angle_beta   90.00
_cell.angle_gamma   90.00
#
_symmetry.space_group_name_H-M   'P 1'
#
loop_
_entity.id
_entity.type
_entity.pdbx_description
1 polymer ?
#
loop_
_entity_poly.entity_id
_entity_poly.type
_entity_poly.pdbx_seq_one_letter_code
_entity_poly.pdbx_strand_id
1 'polypeptide(L)'
;DVVALPATQVWPFPIEQTWPRTIAGRAMDTYHRWMEVTIYATFCGAPAISMPAGFHDNGRWPAGLQLVAAPGDDARLVRVAAAYETLSAAMLALRSAQPAW
;
A
#
# COMPACT_ATOMS: atom_id res chain seq x y z
N ASP A 1 -2.41 -11.58 -15.20
CA ASP A 1 -2.50 -10.14 -14.93
C ASP A 1 -2.78 -9.89 -13.45
N VAL A 2 -2.37 -8.73 -12.95
CA VAL A 2 -2.65 -8.30 -11.59
C VAL A 2 -3.23 -6.89 -11.61
N VAL A 3 -4.00 -6.54 -10.58
CA VAL A 3 -4.47 -5.16 -10.35
C VAL A 3 -3.52 -4.51 -9.35
N ALA A 4 -3.09 -3.29 -9.63
CA ALA A 4 -2.22 -2.50 -8.77
C ALA A 4 -3.01 -1.34 -8.17
N LEU A 5 -2.96 -1.20 -6.84
CA LEU A 5 -3.66 -0.18 -6.07
C LEU A 5 -2.70 0.40 -5.02
N PRO A 6 -2.95 1.61 -4.50
CA PRO A 6 -2.28 2.05 -3.28
C PRO A 6 -2.54 1.06 -2.14
N ALA A 7 -1.54 0.82 -1.29
CA ALA A 7 -1.73 -0.03 -0.11
C ALA A 7 -2.58 0.65 0.96
N THR A 8 -2.65 1.99 0.94
CA THR A 8 -3.49 2.79 1.84
C THR A 8 -3.95 4.07 1.13
N GLN A 9 -5.05 4.64 1.61
CA GLN A 9 -5.65 5.87 1.07
C GLN A 9 -5.11 7.13 1.74
N VAL A 10 -4.25 7.00 2.74
CA VAL A 10 -3.83 8.09 3.61
C VAL A 10 -2.38 7.92 4.03
N TRP A 11 -1.69 9.03 4.20
CA TRP A 11 -0.38 9.06 4.83
C TRP A 11 -0.47 8.83 6.35
N PRO A 12 0.63 8.50 7.02
CA PRO A 12 0.65 8.38 8.48
C PRO A 12 0.01 9.60 9.15
N PHE A 13 -0.80 9.37 10.15
CA PHE A 13 -1.51 10.38 10.93
C PHE A 13 -1.20 10.21 12.43
N PRO A 14 -1.48 11.24 13.27
CA PRO A 14 -1.18 11.19 14.71
C PRO A 14 -1.82 9.99 15.41
N ILE A 15 -1.07 9.39 16.34
CA ILE A 15 -1.49 8.18 17.07
C ILE A 15 -2.74 8.41 17.93
N GLU A 16 -2.98 9.65 18.33
CA GLU A 16 -4.15 10.05 19.10
C GLU A 16 -5.43 10.04 18.26
N GLN A 17 -5.30 10.00 16.95
CA GLN A 17 -6.41 9.99 16.01
C GLN A 17 -6.79 8.54 15.67
N THR A 18 -8.00 8.12 15.98
CA THR A 18 -8.48 6.76 15.72
C THR A 18 -8.53 6.43 14.23
N TRP A 19 -8.98 7.39 13.40
CA TRP A 19 -8.88 7.37 11.94
C TRP A 19 -9.05 8.78 11.38
N PRO A 20 -8.55 9.07 10.16
CA PRO A 20 -8.75 10.36 9.52
C PRO A 20 -10.24 10.61 9.25
N ARG A 21 -10.72 11.78 9.64
CA ARG A 21 -12.14 12.16 9.40
C ARG A 21 -12.40 12.63 7.98
N THR A 22 -11.34 13.07 7.30
CA THR A 22 -11.42 13.56 5.92
C THR A 22 -10.18 13.12 5.17
N ILE A 23 -10.35 12.61 3.95
CA ILE A 23 -9.26 12.27 3.04
C ILE A 23 -9.58 12.88 1.68
N ALA A 24 -8.66 13.68 1.13
CA ALA A 24 -8.83 14.36 -0.16
C ALA A 24 -10.18 15.11 -0.28
N GLY A 25 -10.62 15.76 0.80
CA GLY A 25 -11.87 16.52 0.85
C GLY A 25 -13.13 15.65 1.04
N ARG A 26 -12.99 14.35 1.13
CA ARG A 26 -14.11 13.42 1.37
C ARG A 26 -14.20 13.04 2.83
N ALA A 27 -15.40 13.14 3.41
CA ALA A 27 -15.66 12.69 4.77
C ALA A 27 -15.54 11.17 4.88
N MET A 28 -14.86 10.71 5.92
CA MET A 28 -14.78 9.30 6.30
C MET A 28 -15.83 9.05 7.37
N ASP A 29 -17.04 8.71 6.95
CA ASP A 29 -18.23 8.58 7.79
C ASP A 29 -18.20 7.34 8.69
N THR A 30 -17.39 6.34 8.34
CA THR A 30 -17.19 5.11 9.12
C THR A 30 -15.72 4.77 9.22
N TYR A 31 -15.36 3.96 10.23
CA TYR A 31 -14.00 3.44 10.36
C TYR A 31 -13.52 2.69 9.10
N HIS A 32 -14.38 1.93 8.45
CA HIS A 32 -14.00 1.16 7.27
C HIS A 32 -13.74 2.03 6.03
N ARG A 33 -14.30 3.22 5.97
CA ARG A 33 -14.17 4.11 4.81
C ARG A 33 -12.73 4.55 4.56
N TRP A 34 -11.97 4.82 5.61
CA TRP A 34 -10.60 5.29 5.45
C TRP A 34 -9.64 4.19 4.95
N MET A 35 -10.01 2.93 5.10
CA MET A 35 -9.23 1.76 4.68
C MET A 35 -9.90 0.98 3.53
N GLU A 36 -10.84 1.58 2.84
CA GLU A 36 -11.67 0.93 1.82
C GLU A 36 -10.84 0.24 0.72
N VAL A 37 -9.73 0.83 0.31
CA VAL A 37 -8.85 0.28 -0.73
C VAL A 37 -8.30 -1.12 -0.40
N THR A 38 -8.24 -1.49 0.87
CA THR A 38 -7.75 -2.80 1.31
C THR A 38 -8.83 -3.88 1.36
N ILE A 39 -10.11 -3.48 1.27
CA ILE A 39 -11.24 -4.38 1.47
C ILE A 39 -11.58 -5.17 0.21
N TYR A 40 -11.32 -4.62 -0.97
CA TYR A 40 -11.73 -5.20 -2.25
C TYR A 40 -11.20 -6.61 -2.47
N ALA A 41 -9.92 -6.84 -2.22
CA ALA A 41 -9.33 -8.18 -2.34
C ALA A 41 -9.98 -9.17 -1.39
N THR A 42 -10.27 -8.77 -0.16
CA THR A 42 -10.94 -9.60 0.85
C THR A 42 -12.34 -10.01 0.39
N PHE A 43 -13.15 -9.09 -0.10
CA PHE A 43 -14.51 -9.39 -0.55
C PHE A 43 -14.53 -10.27 -1.82
N CYS A 44 -13.52 -10.14 -2.67
CA CYS A 44 -13.40 -10.98 -3.86
C CYS A 44 -12.78 -12.34 -3.58
N GLY A 45 -12.30 -12.62 -2.36
CA GLY A 45 -11.54 -13.83 -2.07
C GLY A 45 -10.24 -13.92 -2.87
N ALA A 46 -9.66 -12.77 -3.22
CA ALA A 46 -8.49 -12.65 -4.08
C ALA A 46 -7.22 -12.52 -3.24
N PRO A 47 -6.09 -13.14 -3.65
CA PRO A 47 -4.82 -12.93 -3.00
C PRO A 47 -4.30 -11.51 -3.24
N ALA A 48 -3.74 -10.90 -2.20
CA ALA A 48 -3.15 -9.56 -2.26
C ALA A 48 -1.81 -9.53 -1.52
N ILE A 49 -0.89 -8.70 -2.01
CA ILE A 49 0.39 -8.46 -1.39
C ILE A 49 0.70 -6.97 -1.39
N SER A 50 1.28 -6.47 -0.30
CA SER A 50 1.76 -5.09 -0.22
C SER A 50 3.27 -5.04 -0.43
N MET A 51 3.71 -4.21 -1.37
CA MET A 51 5.11 -4.00 -1.72
C MET A 51 5.51 -2.55 -1.44
N PRO A 52 6.77 -2.30 -1.07
CA PRO A 52 7.26 -0.93 -0.94
C PRO A 52 7.17 -0.17 -2.26
N ALA A 53 6.68 1.07 -2.22
CA ALA A 53 6.52 1.92 -3.42
C ALA A 53 7.29 3.24 -3.34
N GLY A 54 8.18 3.39 -2.36
CA GLY A 54 8.93 4.62 -2.15
C GLY A 54 8.42 5.43 -0.97
N PHE A 55 8.57 6.75 -1.06
CA PHE A 55 8.30 7.65 0.06
C PHE A 55 7.58 8.91 -0.42
N HIS A 56 6.86 9.54 0.50
CA HIS A 56 6.33 10.88 0.31
C HIS A 56 7.46 11.91 0.07
N ASP A 57 7.15 13.04 -0.53
CA ASP A 57 8.12 14.11 -0.83
C ASP A 57 8.87 14.63 0.39
N ASN A 58 8.29 14.51 1.60
CA ASN A 58 8.99 14.83 2.85
C ASN A 58 10.12 13.83 3.18
N GLY A 59 10.25 12.74 2.43
CA GLY A 59 11.29 11.73 2.59
C GLY A 59 11.11 10.78 3.79
N ARG A 60 10.08 10.97 4.59
CA ARG A 60 9.87 10.23 5.84
C ARG A 60 8.79 9.15 5.75
N TRP A 61 7.66 9.45 5.11
CA TRP A 61 6.51 8.57 5.10
C TRP A 61 6.61 7.54 3.97
N PRO A 62 6.67 6.25 4.30
CA PRO A 62 6.71 5.21 3.27
C PRO A 62 5.37 5.09 2.54
N ALA A 63 5.45 4.75 1.28
CA ALA A 63 4.30 4.39 0.45
C ALA A 63 4.31 2.90 0.17
N GLY A 64 3.13 2.32 0.05
CA GLY A 64 2.94 0.92 -0.34
C GLY A 64 2.13 0.78 -1.62
N LEU A 65 2.49 -0.23 -2.40
CA LEU A 65 1.75 -0.68 -3.57
C LEU A 65 1.08 -2.01 -3.25
N GLN A 66 -0.24 -2.06 -3.40
CA GLN A 66 -1.00 -3.31 -3.28
C GLN A 66 -1.12 -3.95 -4.66
N LEU A 67 -0.74 -5.21 -4.77
CA LEU A 67 -0.95 -6.04 -5.95
C LEU A 67 -1.99 -7.11 -5.62
N VAL A 68 -2.98 -7.27 -6.49
CA VAL A 68 -4.08 -8.23 -6.33
C VAL A 68 -4.15 -9.11 -7.56
N ALA A 69 -4.16 -10.43 -7.38
CA ALA A 69 -4.33 -11.39 -8.47
C ALA A 69 -5.72 -12.02 -8.43
N ALA A 70 -6.05 -12.84 -9.42
CA ALA A 70 -7.30 -13.58 -9.43
C ALA A 70 -7.36 -14.60 -8.28
N PRO A 71 -8.54 -14.94 -7.76
CA PRO A 71 -8.69 -16.00 -6.77
C PRO A 71 -7.98 -17.31 -7.18
N GLY A 72 -7.15 -17.85 -6.28
CA GLY A 72 -6.37 -19.07 -6.54
C GLY A 72 -5.04 -18.85 -7.26
N ASP A 73 -4.72 -17.60 -7.66
CA ASP A 73 -3.52 -17.29 -8.45
C ASP A 73 -2.35 -16.76 -7.57
N ASP A 74 -2.26 -17.28 -6.34
CA ASP A 74 -1.27 -16.87 -5.33
C ASP A 74 0.16 -16.98 -5.84
N ALA A 75 0.48 -18.10 -6.50
CA ALA A 75 1.82 -18.33 -7.02
C ALA A 75 2.22 -17.30 -8.10
N ARG A 76 1.27 -16.86 -8.93
CA ARG A 76 1.51 -15.79 -9.90
C ARG A 76 1.77 -14.47 -9.18
N LEU A 77 0.96 -14.15 -8.17
CA LEU A 77 1.13 -12.92 -7.39
C LEU A 77 2.52 -12.84 -6.77
N VAL A 78 2.99 -13.93 -6.17
CA VAL A 78 4.35 -13.99 -5.58
C VAL A 78 5.43 -13.80 -6.64
N ARG A 79 5.29 -14.41 -7.83
CA ARG A 79 6.25 -14.20 -8.93
C ARG A 79 6.29 -12.76 -9.41
N VAL A 80 5.13 -12.12 -9.55
CA VAL A 80 5.05 -10.69 -9.95
C VAL A 80 5.69 -9.81 -8.87
N ALA A 81 5.41 -10.07 -7.60
CA ALA A 81 6.00 -9.34 -6.48
C ALA A 81 7.53 -9.49 -6.45
N ALA A 82 8.06 -10.69 -6.67
CA ALA A 82 9.51 -10.93 -6.74
C ALA A 82 10.17 -10.18 -7.91
N ALA A 83 9.53 -10.16 -9.08
CA ALA A 83 10.01 -9.37 -10.21
C ALA A 83 10.00 -7.87 -9.91
N TYR A 84 8.93 -7.37 -9.30
CA TYR A 84 8.84 -5.98 -8.86
C TYR A 84 9.94 -5.64 -7.84
N GLU A 85 10.17 -6.49 -6.85
CA GLU A 85 11.22 -6.29 -5.84
C GLU A 85 12.59 -6.11 -6.50
N THR A 86 12.92 -6.97 -7.46
CA THR A 86 14.18 -6.88 -8.22
C THR A 86 14.29 -5.56 -8.98
N LEU A 87 13.23 -5.16 -9.69
CA LEU A 87 13.22 -3.95 -10.50
C LEU A 87 13.23 -2.67 -9.66
N SER A 88 12.60 -2.68 -8.48
CA SER A 88 12.50 -1.52 -7.60
C SER A 88 13.67 -1.39 -6.61
N ALA A 89 14.54 -2.37 -6.50
CA ALA A 89 15.62 -2.41 -5.52
C ALA A 89 16.53 -1.17 -5.55
N ALA A 90 16.90 -0.69 -6.74
CA ALA A 90 17.72 0.50 -6.90
C ALA A 90 17.01 1.77 -6.40
N MET A 91 15.71 1.90 -6.69
CA MET A 91 14.89 3.02 -6.22
C MET A 91 14.75 3.02 -4.69
N LEU A 92 14.55 1.86 -4.09
CA LEU A 92 14.39 1.70 -2.65
C LEU A 92 15.70 1.88 -1.90
N ALA A 93 16.84 1.43 -2.48
CA ALA A 93 18.16 1.57 -1.90
C ALA A 93 18.59 3.04 -1.72
N LEU A 94 18.13 3.95 -2.58
CA LEU A 94 18.40 5.38 -2.45
C LEU A 94 17.87 5.99 -1.13
N ARG A 95 16.98 5.29 -0.43
CA ARG A 95 16.35 5.76 0.82
C ARG A 95 16.87 5.05 2.07
N SER A 96 17.63 3.97 1.93
CA SER A 96 18.23 3.27 3.08
C SER A 96 19.32 4.09 3.78
N ALA A 97 19.77 5.20 3.17
CA ALA A 97 20.77 6.12 3.73
C ALA A 97 20.14 7.22 4.61
N GLN A 98 18.84 7.22 4.84
CA GLN A 98 18.21 8.21 5.71
C GLN A 98 18.43 7.88 7.19
N PRO A 99 18.69 8.89 8.04
CA PRO A 99 18.95 8.64 9.44
C PRO A 99 17.75 7.98 10.13
N ALA A 100 18.06 7.11 11.08
CA ALA A 100 17.08 6.55 11.99
C ALA A 100 16.26 7.65 12.68
N TRP A 101 15.05 7.32 13.00
CA TRP A 101 14.03 8.11 13.71
C TRP A 101 14.56 8.73 15.01
#